data_ee1fffedd1d5a092ae6ee795fcd1e224
#
_entry.id   ee1fffedd1d5a092ae6ee795fcd1e224
#
_cell.length_a   1.000
_cell.length_b   1.000
_cell.length_c   1.000
_cell.angle_alpha   90.00
_cell.angle_beta   90.00
_cell.angle_gamma   90.00
#
_symmetry.space_group_name_H-M   'P 1'
#
loop_
_entity.id
_entity.type
_entity.pdbx_description
1 polymer ?
#
loop_
_entity_poly.entity_id
_entity_poly.type
_entity_poly.pdbx_seq_one_letter_code
_entity_poly.pdbx_strand_id
1 'polypeptide(L)'
;MATPWIATPCFAGLAMTNEKRFRTAVSTEHEAQVNETLERLHAADDLDTVEAIRVEALGKQGWLNALMKTLGKMSPEERQTEGPRLQGMRARVADAIEDRKAVLEAAALEAKLATEVIDLTLPAPQMPQGSVHPVSQVMDELAEIFADLGFAVATGPEIEDEWHNFTALNMAETHPARAEMDTFYFPDRDADGNRMLLRTHTSPVQIRTMVGEGAPVRIIAPGRTYRSDSDATHTPMFHQIEGLAIDRDIHLGHLKWTLETFLKAFFERDDIVLRLRPSYFPFTEPSVEVDVGYSNEGGRRVVGGHGDADGHAWMELLGSGMVNPRVIEAAGLDPDEYQGFAFGCGIDRLAMLKYGMNDLRAFFDGDARWLSHYGFSPFDQPTLSGGVGARA
;
A
#
# COMPACT_ATOMS: atom_id res chain seq x y z
N MET A 1 111.68 37.25 22.44
CA MET A 1 111.97 35.83 22.57
C MET A 1 110.73 35.11 23.02
N ALA A 2 109.89 34.64 22.22
CA ALA A 2 108.89 33.66 22.50
C ALA A 2 107.98 33.56 21.24
N THR A 3 108.07 32.52 20.54
CA THR A 3 107.29 32.16 19.32
C THR A 3 105.86 31.83 19.71
N PRO A 4 104.86 32.27 18.98
CA PRO A 4 103.51 31.90 19.22
C PRO A 4 103.08 30.59 18.44
N TRP A 5 102.29 29.77 19.08
CA TRP A 5 101.70 28.54 18.61
C TRP A 5 100.62 28.85 17.57
N ILE A 6 100.67 28.14 16.41
CA ILE A 6 99.64 28.17 15.37
C ILE A 6 98.59 27.13 15.75
N ALA A 7 97.40 27.59 15.97
CA ALA A 7 96.20 26.73 16.17
C ALA A 7 95.67 26.18 14.82
N THR A 8 95.55 24.86 14.71
CA THR A 8 95.00 24.14 13.59
C THR A 8 93.49 24.34 13.52
N PRO A 9 92.92 24.70 12.42
CA PRO A 9 91.43 24.82 12.28
C PRO A 9 90.73 23.49 12.29
N CYS A 10 89.63 23.45 12.93
CA CYS A 10 88.75 22.36 13.34
C CYS A 10 88.14 21.61 12.10
N PHE A 11 88.33 20.33 12.06
CA PHE A 11 87.71 19.38 11.04
C PHE A 11 86.17 19.29 11.10
N ALA A 12 85.55 19.97 12.08
CA ALA A 12 84.09 19.95 12.29
C ALA A 12 83.29 20.69 11.17
N GLY A 13 83.86 21.66 10.46
CA GLY A 13 83.18 22.47 9.46
C GLY A 13 82.99 21.80 8.13
N LEU A 14 83.85 20.85 7.77
CA LEU A 14 83.74 20.12 6.49
C LEU A 14 82.70 18.98 6.51
N ALA A 15 82.47 18.35 7.65
CA ALA A 15 81.48 17.33 7.84
C ALA A 15 80.04 17.91 7.76
N MET A 16 79.81 19.08 8.40
CA MET A 16 78.55 19.79 8.35
C MET A 16 78.19 20.35 6.99
N THR A 17 79.09 20.72 6.14
CA THR A 17 78.86 21.18 4.77
C THR A 17 78.51 20.04 3.79
N ASN A 18 79.09 18.86 3.96
CA ASN A 18 78.78 17.68 3.19
C ASN A 18 77.40 17.13 3.52
N GLU A 19 77.01 17.08 4.76
CA GLU A 19 75.71 16.62 5.21
C GLU A 19 74.55 17.54 4.76
N LYS A 20 74.74 18.87 4.80
CA LYS A 20 73.81 19.82 4.21
C LYS A 20 73.68 19.69 2.71
N ARG A 21 74.77 19.49 1.99
CA ARG A 21 74.78 19.25 0.52
C ARG A 21 74.08 17.95 0.16
N PHE A 22 74.29 16.88 0.93
CA PHE A 22 73.60 15.59 0.73
C PHE A 22 72.09 15.70 0.97
N ARG A 23 71.67 16.38 2.04
CA ARG A 23 70.27 16.65 2.37
C ARG A 23 69.57 17.53 1.34
N THR A 24 70.26 18.53 0.79
CA THR A 24 69.72 19.36 -0.28
C THR A 24 69.54 18.57 -1.58
N ALA A 25 70.48 17.66 -1.91
CA ALA A 25 70.37 16.77 -3.09
C ALA A 25 69.20 15.78 -2.97
N VAL A 26 69.01 15.13 -1.83
CA VAL A 26 67.90 14.20 -1.56
C VAL A 26 66.53 14.93 -1.58
N SER A 27 66.51 16.17 -1.09
CA SER A 27 65.31 17.02 -1.09
C SER A 27 64.89 17.43 -2.48
N THR A 28 65.84 17.71 -3.39
CA THR A 28 65.59 18.03 -4.79
C THR A 28 65.17 16.79 -5.63
N GLU A 29 65.64 15.61 -5.27
CA GLU A 29 65.30 14.35 -5.91
C GLU A 29 63.81 13.97 -5.67
N HIS A 30 63.31 14.11 -4.42
CA HIS A 30 61.89 13.86 -4.09
C HIS A 30 60.94 14.87 -4.76
N GLU A 31 61.35 16.15 -4.86
CA GLU A 31 60.56 17.16 -5.59
C GLU A 31 60.50 16.85 -7.09
N ALA A 32 61.63 16.38 -7.68
CA ALA A 32 61.68 15.95 -9.07
C ALA A 32 60.74 14.77 -9.31
N GLN A 33 60.70 13.80 -8.40
CA GLN A 33 59.79 12.65 -8.46
C GLN A 33 58.28 13.02 -8.34
N VAL A 34 57.97 14.02 -7.50
CA VAL A 34 56.61 14.61 -7.42
C VAL A 34 56.25 15.23 -8.77
N ASN A 35 57.14 16.07 -9.32
CA ASN A 35 56.87 16.74 -10.60
C ASN A 35 56.72 15.73 -11.75
N GLU A 36 57.54 14.70 -11.83
CA GLU A 36 57.39 13.62 -12.80
C GLU A 36 56.02 12.90 -12.65
N THR A 37 55.60 12.62 -11.42
CA THR A 37 54.30 12.01 -11.13
C THR A 37 53.16 12.92 -11.56
N LEU A 38 53.24 14.24 -11.33
CA LEU A 38 52.26 15.21 -11.79
C LEU A 38 52.19 15.33 -13.30
N GLU A 39 53.34 15.30 -14.00
CA GLU A 39 53.39 15.28 -15.49
C GLU A 39 52.75 14.01 -16.04
N ARG A 40 53.00 12.85 -15.46
CA ARG A 40 52.37 11.57 -15.83
C ARG A 40 50.87 11.59 -15.59
N LEU A 41 50.41 12.14 -14.48
CA LEU A 41 48.98 12.32 -14.21
C LEU A 41 48.33 13.23 -15.23
N HIS A 42 48.97 14.34 -15.59
CA HIS A 42 48.43 15.26 -16.59
C HIS A 42 48.34 14.62 -17.98
N ALA A 43 49.27 13.74 -18.32
CA ALA A 43 49.31 13.02 -19.58
C ALA A 43 48.45 11.75 -19.60
N ALA A 44 47.88 11.30 -18.47
CA ALA A 44 47.07 10.09 -18.39
C ALA A 44 45.72 10.28 -19.12
N ASP A 45 45.40 9.46 -20.10
CA ASP A 45 44.19 9.57 -20.92
C ASP A 45 43.02 8.63 -20.47
N ASP A 46 43.27 7.79 -19.49
CA ASP A 46 42.29 6.83 -18.96
C ASP A 46 42.38 6.68 -17.45
N LEU A 47 41.28 6.22 -16.83
CA LEU A 47 41.15 6.05 -15.38
C LEU A 47 42.07 4.94 -14.81
N ASP A 48 42.37 3.92 -15.62
CA ASP A 48 43.24 2.82 -15.19
C ASP A 48 44.69 3.29 -15.02
N THR A 49 45.16 4.16 -15.93
CA THR A 49 46.47 4.81 -15.83
C THR A 49 46.54 5.72 -14.60
N VAL A 50 45.50 6.51 -14.32
CA VAL A 50 45.42 7.36 -13.10
C VAL A 50 45.48 6.48 -11.84
N GLU A 51 44.74 5.40 -11.82
CA GLU A 51 44.72 4.46 -10.68
C GLU A 51 46.08 3.76 -10.52
N ALA A 52 46.73 3.37 -11.59
CA ALA A 52 48.10 2.80 -11.52
C ALA A 52 49.10 3.78 -10.88
N ILE A 53 49.07 5.07 -11.31
CA ILE A 53 49.89 6.13 -10.72
C ILE A 53 49.55 6.36 -9.25
N ARG A 54 48.26 6.34 -8.91
CA ARG A 54 47.83 6.46 -7.53
C ARG A 54 48.38 5.34 -6.64
N VAL A 55 48.31 4.10 -7.11
CA VAL A 55 48.85 2.93 -6.38
C VAL A 55 50.38 3.03 -6.23
N GLU A 56 51.09 3.43 -7.31
CA GLU A 56 52.52 3.61 -7.29
C GLU A 56 52.99 4.70 -6.29
N ALA A 57 52.27 5.82 -6.24
CA ALA A 57 52.64 6.94 -5.37
C ALA A 57 52.08 6.81 -3.94
N LEU A 58 50.76 6.54 -3.79
CA LEU A 58 50.02 6.61 -2.56
C LEU A 58 49.56 5.25 -2.01
N GLY A 59 49.78 4.15 -2.74
CA GLY A 59 49.43 2.80 -2.30
C GLY A 59 50.18 2.37 -1.02
N LYS A 60 49.77 1.24 -0.43
CA LYS A 60 50.41 0.73 0.81
C LYS A 60 51.95 0.63 0.73
N GLN A 61 52.47 0.35 -0.44
CA GLN A 61 53.91 0.26 -0.78
C GLN A 61 54.38 1.43 -1.66
N GLY A 62 53.52 2.44 -1.87
CA GLY A 62 53.83 3.60 -2.68
C GLY A 62 55.00 4.42 -2.10
N TRP A 63 55.74 5.04 -3.01
CA TRP A 63 56.98 5.73 -2.66
C TRP A 63 56.74 6.90 -1.70
N LEU A 64 55.64 7.65 -1.80
CA LEU A 64 55.29 8.70 -0.84
C LEU A 64 54.98 8.15 0.56
N ASN A 65 54.26 7.04 0.63
CA ASN A 65 54.03 6.40 1.91
C ASN A 65 55.32 5.77 2.52
N ALA A 66 56.22 5.30 1.70
CA ALA A 66 57.53 4.85 2.14
C ALA A 66 58.36 6.02 2.73
N LEU A 67 58.36 7.20 2.09
CA LEU A 67 58.95 8.42 2.61
C LEU A 67 58.34 8.88 3.90
N MET A 68 57.03 8.86 4.03
CA MET A 68 56.31 9.20 5.27
C MET A 68 56.72 8.28 6.45
N LYS A 69 57.00 7.01 6.20
CA LYS A 69 57.46 6.07 7.23
C LYS A 69 58.88 6.43 7.75
N THR A 70 59.68 7.10 6.94
CA THR A 70 61.04 7.55 7.39
C THR A 70 60.98 8.63 8.45
N LEU A 71 59.86 9.42 8.55
CA LEU A 71 59.64 10.40 9.60
C LEU A 71 59.74 9.80 11.01
N GLY A 72 59.30 8.50 11.16
CA GLY A 72 59.41 7.80 12.43
C GLY A 72 60.83 7.57 12.95
N LYS A 73 61.85 7.63 12.06
CA LYS A 73 63.28 7.44 12.40
C LYS A 73 64.05 8.74 12.54
N MET A 74 63.42 9.90 12.29
CA MET A 74 64.01 11.22 12.36
C MET A 74 63.98 11.82 13.77
N SER A 75 64.92 12.73 14.09
CA SER A 75 64.88 13.49 15.35
C SER A 75 63.67 14.41 15.44
N PRO A 76 63.26 14.85 16.64
CA PRO A 76 62.12 15.76 16.82
C PRO A 76 62.23 17.07 16.03
N GLU A 77 63.41 17.63 15.89
CA GLU A 77 63.68 18.87 15.17
C GLU A 77 63.55 18.68 13.67
N GLU A 78 64.09 17.58 13.14
CA GLU A 78 63.97 17.22 11.73
C GLU A 78 62.52 16.93 11.33
N ARG A 79 61.78 16.29 12.20
CA ARG A 79 60.36 15.97 12.00
C ARG A 79 59.48 17.21 11.89
N GLN A 80 59.79 18.27 12.62
CA GLN A 80 59.10 19.56 12.54
C GLN A 80 59.26 20.23 11.17
N THR A 81 60.36 20.01 10.48
CA THR A 81 60.67 20.64 9.19
C THR A 81 60.23 19.73 8.01
N GLU A 82 60.57 18.45 8.05
CA GLU A 82 60.30 17.52 6.98
C GLU A 82 58.83 16.99 6.94
N GLY A 83 58.18 16.93 8.13
CA GLY A 83 56.77 16.49 8.23
C GLY A 83 55.81 17.30 7.37
N PRO A 84 55.73 18.64 7.57
CA PRO A 84 54.89 19.50 6.75
C PRO A 84 55.23 19.45 5.27
N ARG A 85 56.50 19.32 4.93
CA ARG A 85 56.97 19.23 3.53
C ARG A 85 56.49 17.95 2.84
N LEU A 86 56.68 16.80 3.45
CA LEU A 86 56.22 15.51 2.93
C LEU A 86 54.70 15.43 2.87
N GLN A 87 54.00 16.01 3.83
CA GLN A 87 52.56 16.15 3.80
C GLN A 87 52.08 17.03 2.65
N GLY A 88 52.79 18.15 2.38
CA GLY A 88 52.50 19.02 1.24
C GLY A 88 52.70 18.30 -0.12
N MET A 89 53.80 17.55 -0.25
CA MET A 89 54.02 16.70 -1.45
C MET A 89 52.90 15.68 -1.66
N ARG A 90 52.49 15.01 -0.58
CA ARG A 90 51.39 14.02 -0.63
C ARG A 90 50.07 14.69 -0.98
N ALA A 91 49.74 15.84 -0.46
CA ALA A 91 48.54 16.59 -0.76
C ALA A 91 48.52 16.98 -2.25
N ARG A 92 49.62 17.56 -2.77
CA ARG A 92 49.74 17.94 -4.20
C ARG A 92 49.49 16.77 -5.15
N VAL A 93 50.04 15.59 -4.85
CA VAL A 93 49.82 14.39 -5.68
C VAL A 93 48.39 13.87 -5.51
N ALA A 94 47.85 13.87 -4.32
CA ALA A 94 46.45 13.44 -4.05
C ALA A 94 45.44 14.34 -4.76
N ASP A 95 45.58 15.66 -4.63
CA ASP A 95 44.74 16.64 -5.28
C ASP A 95 44.79 16.52 -6.82
N ALA A 96 45.98 16.34 -7.37
CA ALA A 96 46.17 16.16 -8.83
C ALA A 96 45.54 14.84 -9.35
N ILE A 97 45.51 13.78 -8.52
CA ILE A 97 44.85 12.54 -8.86
C ILE A 97 43.32 12.75 -8.93
N GLU A 98 42.74 13.38 -7.88
CA GLU A 98 41.31 13.68 -7.84
C GLU A 98 40.90 14.60 -8.99
N ASP A 99 41.67 15.66 -9.27
CA ASP A 99 41.38 16.57 -10.36
C ASP A 99 41.41 15.86 -11.72
N ARG A 100 42.44 15.02 -11.97
CA ARG A 100 42.51 14.29 -13.24
C ARG A 100 41.42 13.26 -13.41
N LYS A 101 41.09 12.54 -12.32
CA LYS A 101 39.99 11.60 -12.27
C LYS A 101 38.66 12.29 -12.60
N ALA A 102 38.36 13.41 -11.99
CA ALA A 102 37.13 14.18 -12.24
C ALA A 102 37.03 14.62 -13.73
N VAL A 103 38.14 15.05 -14.34
CA VAL A 103 38.19 15.44 -15.75
C VAL A 103 37.90 14.25 -16.66
N LEU A 104 38.50 13.08 -16.39
CA LEU A 104 38.29 11.87 -17.20
C LEU A 104 36.90 11.30 -17.03
N GLU A 105 36.33 11.30 -15.81
CA GLU A 105 34.98 10.88 -15.55
C GLU A 105 33.94 11.80 -16.25
N ALA A 106 34.17 13.12 -16.21
CA ALA A 106 33.32 14.06 -16.94
C ALA A 106 33.41 13.85 -18.46
N ALA A 107 34.60 13.64 -19.01
CA ALA A 107 34.78 13.36 -20.43
C ALA A 107 34.12 12.04 -20.83
N ALA A 108 34.23 10.99 -20.02
CA ALA A 108 33.59 9.71 -20.25
C ALA A 108 32.07 9.81 -20.22
N LEU A 109 31.53 10.59 -19.27
CA LEU A 109 30.08 10.87 -19.19
C LEU A 109 29.58 11.64 -20.42
N GLU A 110 30.27 12.69 -20.83
CA GLU A 110 29.97 13.45 -22.05
C GLU A 110 29.97 12.56 -23.30
N ALA A 111 30.97 11.73 -23.46
CA ALA A 111 31.04 10.78 -24.57
C ALA A 111 29.89 9.78 -24.56
N LYS A 112 29.50 9.29 -23.37
CA LYS A 112 28.36 8.40 -23.19
C LYS A 112 27.05 9.12 -23.55
N LEU A 113 26.83 10.32 -23.03
CA LEU A 113 25.64 11.12 -23.32
C LEU A 113 25.51 11.50 -24.79
N ALA A 114 26.62 11.73 -25.48
CA ALA A 114 26.62 12.01 -26.91
C ALA A 114 26.22 10.79 -27.79
N THR A 115 26.40 9.57 -27.29
CA THR A 115 26.06 8.32 -28.01
C THR A 115 24.70 7.73 -27.56
N GLU A 116 24.22 8.03 -26.36
CA GLU A 116 22.91 7.60 -25.87
C GLU A 116 21.81 8.49 -26.46
N VAL A 117 21.23 8.05 -27.58
CA VAL A 117 20.09 8.70 -28.21
C VAL A 117 18.83 7.91 -27.94
N ILE A 118 17.86 8.53 -27.25
CA ILE A 118 16.51 7.98 -27.09
C ILE A 118 15.63 8.57 -28.17
N ASP A 119 15.03 7.72 -29.00
CA ASP A 119 14.04 8.16 -29.97
C ASP A 119 12.72 8.53 -29.28
N LEU A 120 12.51 9.82 -29.07
CA LEU A 120 11.29 10.35 -28.46
C LEU A 120 10.06 10.31 -29.38
N THR A 121 10.22 9.92 -30.65
CA THR A 121 9.08 9.75 -31.57
C THR A 121 8.41 8.39 -31.43
N LEU A 122 9.09 7.43 -30.82
CA LEU A 122 8.49 6.14 -30.49
C LEU A 122 7.50 6.29 -29.31
N PRO A 123 6.29 5.69 -29.40
CA PRO A 123 5.40 5.67 -28.28
C PRO A 123 6.06 4.97 -27.08
N ALA A 124 5.89 5.53 -25.89
CA ALA A 124 6.35 4.87 -24.68
C ALA A 124 5.74 3.47 -24.58
N PRO A 125 6.49 2.46 -24.16
CA PRO A 125 5.93 1.15 -23.87
C PRO A 125 4.75 1.31 -22.93
N GLN A 126 3.58 0.79 -23.32
CA GLN A 126 2.43 0.81 -22.43
C GLN A 126 2.77 -0.07 -21.23
N MET A 127 2.96 0.55 -20.09
CA MET A 127 3.04 -0.18 -18.82
C MET A 127 1.68 -0.84 -18.57
N PRO A 128 1.65 -2.12 -18.18
CA PRO A 128 0.39 -2.75 -17.78
C PRO A 128 -0.21 -1.94 -16.63
N GLN A 129 -1.32 -1.29 -16.89
CA GLN A 129 -2.08 -0.61 -15.83
C GLN A 129 -2.94 -1.66 -15.13
N GLY A 130 -2.84 -1.72 -13.80
CA GLY A 130 -3.78 -2.50 -13.00
C GLY A 130 -5.17 -1.87 -13.07
N SER A 131 -6.21 -2.69 -12.85
CA SER A 131 -7.59 -2.24 -12.77
C SER A 131 -8.17 -2.58 -11.39
N VAL A 132 -8.99 -1.68 -10.85
CA VAL A 132 -9.79 -1.96 -9.66
C VAL A 132 -10.95 -2.86 -10.06
N HIS A 133 -11.12 -3.97 -9.36
CA HIS A 133 -12.20 -4.91 -9.62
C HIS A 133 -13.56 -4.25 -9.35
N PRO A 134 -14.61 -4.48 -10.17
CA PRO A 134 -15.93 -3.86 -9.98
C PRO A 134 -16.54 -4.07 -8.60
N VAL A 135 -16.35 -5.23 -7.97
CA VAL A 135 -16.81 -5.49 -6.60
C VAL A 135 -16.11 -4.58 -5.60
N SER A 136 -14.79 -4.38 -5.71
CA SER A 136 -14.05 -3.47 -4.83
C SER A 136 -14.52 -2.03 -5.03
N GLN A 137 -14.74 -1.62 -6.28
CA GLN A 137 -15.28 -0.29 -6.59
C GLN A 137 -16.66 -0.06 -5.94
N VAL A 138 -17.55 -1.06 -6.03
CA VAL A 138 -18.87 -0.99 -5.37
C VAL A 138 -18.74 -0.97 -3.85
N MET A 139 -17.83 -1.75 -3.27
CA MET A 139 -17.60 -1.73 -1.80
C MET A 139 -17.16 -0.35 -1.33
N ASP A 140 -16.24 0.29 -2.04
CA ASP A 140 -15.74 1.63 -1.71
C ASP A 140 -16.87 2.67 -1.84
N GLU A 141 -17.65 2.62 -2.93
CA GLU A 141 -18.80 3.51 -3.15
C GLU A 141 -19.88 3.35 -2.06
N LEU A 142 -20.20 2.12 -1.67
CA LEU A 142 -21.14 1.84 -0.59
C LEU A 142 -20.63 2.39 0.75
N ALA A 143 -19.34 2.22 1.03
CA ALA A 143 -18.73 2.76 2.25
C ALA A 143 -18.85 4.29 2.30
N GLU A 144 -18.62 4.99 1.20
CA GLU A 144 -18.78 6.44 1.12
C GLU A 144 -20.26 6.88 1.31
N ILE A 145 -21.21 6.23 0.63
CA ILE A 145 -22.64 6.54 0.76
C ILE A 145 -23.10 6.36 2.21
N PHE A 146 -22.72 5.26 2.84
CA PHE A 146 -23.14 4.99 4.22
C PHE A 146 -22.39 5.85 5.25
N ALA A 147 -21.15 6.26 5.00
CA ALA A 147 -20.44 7.23 5.81
C ALA A 147 -21.20 8.58 5.86
N ASP A 148 -21.72 9.03 4.72
CA ASP A 148 -22.55 10.25 4.64
C ASP A 148 -23.88 10.12 5.40
N LEU A 149 -24.41 8.89 5.51
CA LEU A 149 -25.59 8.58 6.32
C LEU A 149 -25.25 8.37 7.82
N GLY A 150 -23.98 8.53 8.20
CA GLY A 150 -23.52 8.42 9.58
C GLY A 150 -23.27 6.98 10.07
N PHE A 151 -23.01 6.05 9.14
CA PHE A 151 -22.61 4.68 9.47
C PHE A 151 -21.10 4.55 9.45
N ALA A 152 -20.56 3.79 10.40
CA ALA A 152 -19.17 3.37 10.42
C ALA A 152 -18.99 2.01 9.73
N VAL A 153 -17.83 1.75 9.15
CA VAL A 153 -17.49 0.43 8.61
C VAL A 153 -16.99 -0.46 9.75
N ALA A 154 -17.67 -1.58 9.99
CA ALA A 154 -17.24 -2.61 10.92
C ALA A 154 -16.75 -3.85 10.17
N THR A 155 -15.72 -4.50 10.72
CA THR A 155 -15.14 -5.72 10.15
C THR A 155 -15.13 -6.84 11.19
N GLY A 156 -15.09 -8.09 10.72
CA GLY A 156 -15.00 -9.26 11.58
C GLY A 156 -14.42 -10.47 10.86
N PRO A 157 -14.18 -11.57 11.59
CA PRO A 157 -13.58 -12.77 11.01
C PRO A 157 -14.50 -13.44 9.98
N GLU A 158 -13.91 -14.13 9.01
CA GLU A 158 -14.64 -14.97 8.06
C GLU A 158 -14.87 -16.39 8.61
N ILE A 159 -14.02 -16.84 9.52
CA ILE A 159 -14.19 -18.09 10.27
C ILE A 159 -14.87 -17.72 11.58
N GLU A 160 -16.07 -18.27 11.78
CA GLU A 160 -16.96 -17.93 12.88
C GLU A 160 -17.38 -19.18 13.68
N ASP A 161 -17.85 -18.96 14.89
CA ASP A 161 -18.54 -19.95 15.66
C ASP A 161 -20.06 -19.97 15.37
N GLU A 162 -20.72 -21.07 15.73
CA GLU A 162 -22.17 -21.19 15.53
C GLU A 162 -23.01 -20.20 16.36
N TRP A 163 -22.47 -19.70 17.47
CA TRP A 163 -23.20 -18.75 18.32
C TRP A 163 -23.36 -17.41 17.60
N HIS A 164 -22.26 -16.84 17.11
CA HIS A 164 -22.28 -15.56 16.38
C HIS A 164 -23.01 -15.68 15.05
N ASN A 165 -22.79 -16.80 14.32
CA ASN A 165 -23.36 -16.93 12.98
C ASN A 165 -24.85 -17.28 12.98
N PHE A 166 -25.37 -17.92 14.04
CA PHE A 166 -26.75 -18.41 14.08
C PHE A 166 -27.47 -18.14 15.39
N THR A 167 -26.94 -18.59 16.54
CA THR A 167 -27.70 -18.61 17.79
C THR A 167 -28.06 -17.22 18.28
N ALA A 168 -27.11 -16.28 18.30
CA ALA A 168 -27.34 -14.90 18.68
C ALA A 168 -28.28 -14.16 17.71
N LEU A 169 -28.44 -14.67 16.49
CA LEU A 169 -29.37 -14.15 15.48
C LEU A 169 -30.74 -14.83 15.53
N ASN A 170 -31.10 -15.45 16.66
CA ASN A 170 -32.39 -16.12 16.87
C ASN A 170 -32.68 -17.25 15.88
N MET A 171 -31.65 -17.85 15.27
CA MET A 171 -31.80 -19.00 14.38
C MET A 171 -31.80 -20.29 15.20
N ALA A 172 -32.92 -21.04 15.14
CA ALA A 172 -33.06 -22.30 15.88
C ALA A 172 -32.03 -23.37 15.42
N GLU A 173 -31.70 -24.32 16.31
CA GLU A 173 -30.79 -25.43 15.97
C GLU A 173 -31.26 -26.26 14.79
N THR A 174 -32.57 -26.36 14.57
CA THR A 174 -33.19 -27.09 13.47
C THR A 174 -33.36 -26.25 12.19
N HIS A 175 -32.85 -25.04 12.16
CA HIS A 175 -32.96 -24.16 11.00
C HIS A 175 -32.22 -24.73 9.80
N PRO A 176 -32.81 -24.79 8.58
CA PRO A 176 -32.17 -25.39 7.40
C PRO A 176 -30.79 -24.83 7.08
N ALA A 177 -30.58 -23.51 7.24
CA ALA A 177 -29.30 -22.88 6.97
C ALA A 177 -28.12 -23.39 7.85
N ARG A 178 -28.41 -24.13 8.95
CA ARG A 178 -27.37 -24.81 9.76
C ARG A 178 -27.00 -26.19 9.22
N ALA A 179 -27.70 -26.67 8.17
CA ALA A 179 -27.39 -27.96 7.59
C ALA A 179 -26.01 -27.96 6.90
N GLU A 180 -25.31 -29.09 6.99
CA GLU A 180 -23.98 -29.25 6.38
C GLU A 180 -24.00 -29.14 4.84
N MET A 181 -25.18 -29.28 4.25
CA MET A 181 -25.35 -29.08 2.81
C MET A 181 -25.38 -27.59 2.42
N ASP A 182 -25.65 -26.69 3.36
CA ASP A 182 -25.77 -25.25 3.08
C ASP A 182 -24.61 -24.43 3.67
N THR A 183 -23.94 -24.96 4.69
CA THR A 183 -22.87 -24.28 5.43
C THR A 183 -21.56 -25.06 5.42
N PHE A 184 -20.44 -24.38 5.15
CA PHE A 184 -19.11 -24.97 5.24
C PHE A 184 -18.61 -24.98 6.67
N TYR A 185 -18.61 -26.16 7.28
CA TYR A 185 -18.08 -26.39 8.61
C TYR A 185 -16.64 -26.87 8.58
N PHE A 186 -15.85 -26.45 9.56
CA PHE A 186 -14.52 -27.01 9.79
C PHE A 186 -14.64 -28.33 10.57
N PRO A 187 -13.75 -29.30 10.31
CA PRO A 187 -13.74 -30.56 11.06
C PRO A 187 -13.27 -30.35 12.52
N ASP A 188 -12.42 -29.34 12.74
CA ASP A 188 -11.87 -29.03 14.04
C ASP A 188 -12.82 -28.08 14.82
N ARG A 189 -12.72 -28.13 16.14
CA ARG A 189 -13.41 -27.23 17.06
C ARG A 189 -12.41 -26.23 17.62
N ASP A 190 -12.93 -25.09 18.10
CA ASP A 190 -12.09 -24.13 18.82
C ASP A 190 -11.65 -24.66 20.22
N ALA A 191 -10.88 -23.85 20.94
CA ALA A 191 -10.37 -24.20 22.26
C ALA A 191 -11.49 -24.41 23.31
N ASP A 192 -12.64 -23.80 23.10
CA ASP A 192 -13.82 -23.90 23.97
C ASP A 192 -14.77 -25.04 23.55
N GLY A 193 -14.45 -25.75 22.48
CA GLY A 193 -15.22 -26.86 21.95
C GLY A 193 -16.34 -26.46 21.00
N ASN A 194 -16.41 -25.20 20.56
CA ASN A 194 -17.42 -24.73 19.63
C ASN A 194 -17.12 -25.22 18.21
N ARG A 195 -18.18 -25.45 17.45
CA ARG A 195 -18.09 -25.79 16.04
C ARG A 195 -17.80 -24.54 15.22
N MET A 196 -16.77 -24.61 14.36
CA MET A 196 -16.34 -23.49 13.53
C MET A 196 -16.86 -23.67 12.11
N LEU A 197 -17.13 -22.53 11.42
CA LEU A 197 -17.68 -22.51 10.09
C LEU A 197 -17.17 -21.27 9.30
N LEU A 198 -17.32 -21.30 7.99
CA LEU A 198 -17.22 -20.09 7.18
C LEU A 198 -18.55 -19.32 7.26
N ARG A 199 -18.50 -18.04 7.63
CA ARG A 199 -19.72 -17.23 7.85
C ARG A 199 -20.62 -17.22 6.60
N THR A 200 -21.91 -17.45 6.80
CA THR A 200 -22.92 -17.53 5.73
C THR A 200 -23.52 -16.16 5.36
N HIS A 201 -23.24 -15.16 6.15
CA HIS A 201 -23.63 -13.75 6.01
C HIS A 201 -22.70 -12.87 6.88
N THR A 202 -22.82 -11.57 6.78
CA THR A 202 -21.99 -10.64 7.57
C THR A 202 -22.63 -10.23 8.91
N SER A 203 -23.81 -10.75 9.26
CA SER A 203 -24.50 -10.48 10.54
C SER A 203 -23.68 -10.80 11.80
N PRO A 204 -22.73 -11.78 11.83
CA PRO A 204 -21.85 -11.96 12.99
C PRO A 204 -21.11 -10.69 13.41
N VAL A 205 -20.76 -9.84 12.44
CA VAL A 205 -20.11 -8.56 12.71
C VAL A 205 -21.03 -7.63 13.49
N GLN A 206 -22.35 -7.64 13.17
CA GLN A 206 -23.34 -6.86 13.91
C GLN A 206 -23.42 -7.32 15.37
N ILE A 207 -23.46 -8.63 15.63
CA ILE A 207 -23.45 -9.20 16.99
C ILE A 207 -22.17 -8.80 17.72
N ARG A 208 -21.00 -8.98 17.09
CA ARG A 208 -19.71 -8.61 17.69
C ARG A 208 -19.64 -7.14 18.06
N THR A 209 -20.13 -6.26 17.18
CA THR A 209 -20.15 -4.81 17.45
C THR A 209 -21.09 -4.48 18.61
N MET A 210 -22.32 -5.00 18.63
CA MET A 210 -23.24 -4.75 19.74
C MET A 210 -22.69 -5.24 21.07
N VAL A 211 -22.08 -6.43 21.11
CA VAL A 211 -21.45 -6.98 22.32
C VAL A 211 -20.24 -6.16 22.78
N GLY A 212 -19.42 -5.69 21.83
CA GLY A 212 -18.17 -4.97 22.14
C GLY A 212 -18.35 -3.49 22.45
N GLU A 213 -19.24 -2.82 21.74
CA GLU A 213 -19.41 -1.35 21.80
C GLU A 213 -20.72 -0.92 22.48
N GLY A 214 -21.72 -1.79 22.51
CA GLY A 214 -23.04 -1.46 23.07
C GLY A 214 -23.90 -0.66 22.08
N ALA A 215 -24.82 0.15 22.65
CA ALA A 215 -25.70 1.05 21.89
C ALA A 215 -25.57 2.49 22.42
N PRO A 216 -25.79 3.54 21.61
CA PRO A 216 -26.23 3.50 20.21
C PRO A 216 -25.11 3.12 19.23
N VAL A 217 -25.46 2.41 18.15
CA VAL A 217 -24.51 1.99 17.11
C VAL A 217 -25.12 2.09 15.72
N ARG A 218 -24.32 2.49 14.73
CA ARG A 218 -24.67 2.53 13.30
C ARG A 218 -23.49 2.06 12.50
N ILE A 219 -23.60 0.88 11.92
CA ILE A 219 -22.52 0.25 11.16
C ILE A 219 -23.00 -0.34 9.84
N ILE A 220 -22.07 -0.44 8.89
CA ILE A 220 -22.14 -1.36 7.77
C ILE A 220 -21.05 -2.40 7.91
N ALA A 221 -21.36 -3.62 7.51
CA ALA A 221 -20.43 -4.76 7.53
C ALA A 221 -20.29 -5.35 6.13
N PRO A 222 -19.45 -4.76 5.25
CA PRO A 222 -19.12 -5.36 3.97
C PRO A 222 -18.14 -6.52 4.14
N GLY A 223 -18.31 -7.58 3.34
CA GLY A 223 -17.35 -8.68 3.38
C GLY A 223 -17.75 -9.89 2.57
N ARG A 224 -16.85 -10.87 2.53
CA ARG A 224 -17.08 -12.15 1.88
C ARG A 224 -17.94 -13.05 2.76
N THR A 225 -18.81 -13.81 2.12
CA THR A 225 -19.70 -14.80 2.73
C THR A 225 -19.66 -16.09 1.93
N TYR A 226 -20.04 -17.20 2.56
CA TYR A 226 -19.84 -18.53 2.01
C TYR A 226 -21.08 -19.40 2.19
N ARG A 227 -21.54 -20.01 1.10
CA ARG A 227 -22.66 -20.96 1.11
C ARG A 227 -22.34 -22.12 0.19
N SER A 228 -22.73 -23.33 0.57
CA SER A 228 -22.52 -24.51 -0.25
C SER A 228 -23.52 -24.58 -1.40
N ASP A 229 -23.58 -23.53 -2.18
CA ASP A 229 -24.47 -23.42 -3.35
C ASP A 229 -23.67 -22.96 -4.57
N SER A 230 -23.93 -23.57 -5.73
CA SER A 230 -23.17 -23.27 -6.95
C SER A 230 -24.01 -23.54 -8.18
N ASP A 231 -24.54 -22.46 -8.81
CA ASP A 231 -25.23 -22.49 -10.08
C ASP A 231 -24.88 -21.24 -10.94
N ALA A 232 -25.66 -20.95 -11.98
CA ALA A 232 -25.42 -19.80 -12.85
C ALA A 232 -25.62 -18.43 -12.12
N THR A 233 -26.30 -18.43 -10.96
CA THR A 233 -26.66 -17.25 -10.18
C THR A 233 -26.08 -17.24 -8.78
N HIS A 234 -25.46 -18.35 -8.36
CA HIS A 234 -24.87 -18.54 -7.05
C HIS A 234 -23.44 -19.07 -7.16
N THR A 235 -22.56 -18.55 -6.34
CA THR A 235 -21.18 -19.00 -6.17
C THR A 235 -20.93 -19.39 -4.72
N PRO A 236 -20.05 -20.36 -4.44
CA PRO A 236 -19.74 -20.76 -3.06
C PRO A 236 -19.22 -19.63 -2.18
N MET A 237 -18.62 -18.61 -2.77
CA MET A 237 -18.21 -17.38 -2.14
C MET A 237 -18.81 -16.18 -2.90
N PHE A 238 -19.37 -15.23 -2.18
CA PHE A 238 -19.90 -13.98 -2.74
C PHE A 238 -19.69 -12.84 -1.73
N HIS A 239 -19.95 -11.61 -2.17
CA HIS A 239 -19.79 -10.44 -1.30
C HIS A 239 -21.14 -9.91 -0.86
N GLN A 240 -21.25 -9.57 0.41
CA GLN A 240 -22.44 -9.03 1.04
C GLN A 240 -22.11 -7.78 1.82
N ILE A 241 -23.03 -6.85 1.89
CA ILE A 241 -23.02 -5.75 2.84
C ILE A 241 -24.29 -5.83 3.70
N GLU A 242 -24.12 -5.74 4.99
CA GLU A 242 -25.21 -5.58 5.93
C GLU A 242 -25.07 -4.27 6.68
N GLY A 243 -26.21 -3.65 6.98
CA GLY A 243 -26.28 -2.47 7.82
C GLY A 243 -27.08 -2.72 9.08
N LEU A 244 -26.65 -2.11 10.18
CA LEU A 244 -27.29 -2.14 11.48
C LEU A 244 -27.34 -0.73 12.05
N ALA A 245 -28.51 -0.34 12.55
CA ALA A 245 -28.66 0.84 13.40
C ALA A 245 -29.46 0.49 14.65
N ILE A 246 -28.88 0.71 15.81
CA ILE A 246 -29.53 0.52 17.13
C ILE A 246 -29.51 1.85 17.86
N ASP A 247 -30.67 2.30 18.33
CA ASP A 247 -30.82 3.49 19.15
C ASP A 247 -32.18 3.42 19.89
N ARG A 248 -32.53 4.43 20.69
CA ARG A 248 -33.78 4.43 21.47
C ARG A 248 -35.03 4.66 20.64
N ASP A 249 -34.95 5.50 19.62
CA ASP A 249 -36.09 5.98 18.84
C ASP A 249 -36.12 5.49 17.38
N ILE A 250 -35.50 4.36 17.09
CA ILE A 250 -35.45 3.77 15.74
C ILE A 250 -36.80 3.11 15.41
N HIS A 251 -37.27 3.31 14.17
CA HIS A 251 -38.51 2.70 13.68
C HIS A 251 -38.41 2.41 12.16
N LEU A 252 -39.38 1.68 11.65
CA LEU A 252 -39.43 1.22 10.23
C LEU A 252 -39.32 2.36 9.20
N GLY A 253 -39.80 3.57 9.57
CA GLY A 253 -39.65 4.75 8.71
C GLY A 253 -38.20 5.17 8.52
N HIS A 254 -37.34 5.02 9.54
CA HIS A 254 -35.92 5.27 9.42
C HIS A 254 -35.25 4.23 8.47
N LEU A 255 -35.62 2.96 8.60
CA LEU A 255 -35.14 1.93 7.67
C LEU A 255 -35.53 2.28 6.23
N LYS A 256 -36.81 2.58 5.96
CA LYS A 256 -37.29 2.93 4.61
C LYS A 256 -36.51 4.13 4.06
N TRP A 257 -36.37 5.18 4.82
CA TRP A 257 -35.63 6.37 4.42
C TRP A 257 -34.14 6.08 4.10
N THR A 258 -33.49 5.31 4.96
CA THR A 258 -32.09 4.91 4.76
C THR A 258 -31.92 4.14 3.45
N LEU A 259 -32.78 3.14 3.21
CA LEU A 259 -32.72 2.32 1.99
C LEU A 259 -33.05 3.13 0.72
N GLU A 260 -34.05 4.01 0.79
CA GLU A 260 -34.42 4.86 -0.35
C GLU A 260 -33.30 5.83 -0.70
N THR A 261 -32.69 6.47 0.30
CA THR A 261 -31.58 7.40 0.12
C THR A 261 -30.33 6.67 -0.43
N PHE A 262 -30.01 5.53 0.14
CA PHE A 262 -28.93 4.69 -0.33
C PHE A 262 -29.08 4.29 -1.79
N LEU A 263 -30.24 3.75 -2.16
CA LEU A 263 -30.43 3.23 -3.51
C LEU A 263 -30.49 4.35 -4.56
N LYS A 264 -31.07 5.51 -4.23
CA LYS A 264 -31.03 6.69 -5.10
C LYS A 264 -29.59 7.16 -5.35
N ALA A 265 -28.78 7.24 -4.29
CA ALA A 265 -27.37 7.62 -4.42
C ALA A 265 -26.58 6.61 -5.23
N PHE A 266 -26.74 5.31 -4.94
CA PHE A 266 -25.97 4.24 -5.59
C PHE A 266 -26.28 4.08 -7.08
N PHE A 267 -27.56 4.12 -7.47
CA PHE A 267 -27.97 4.03 -8.88
C PHE A 267 -27.97 5.39 -9.59
N GLU A 268 -27.69 6.49 -8.86
CA GLU A 268 -27.67 7.86 -9.39
C GLU A 268 -29.02 8.25 -10.06
N ARG A 269 -30.13 7.86 -9.42
CA ARG A 269 -31.49 8.06 -9.94
C ARG A 269 -32.45 8.51 -8.85
N ASP A 270 -33.21 9.59 -9.11
CA ASP A 270 -34.22 10.11 -8.18
C ASP A 270 -35.56 9.39 -8.28
N ASP A 271 -35.83 8.70 -9.38
CA ASP A 271 -37.09 7.99 -9.67
C ASP A 271 -37.16 6.58 -9.06
N ILE A 272 -36.25 6.22 -8.16
CA ILE A 272 -36.29 4.94 -7.43
C ILE A 272 -37.50 4.89 -6.52
N VAL A 273 -38.33 3.88 -6.71
CA VAL A 273 -39.49 3.57 -5.87
C VAL A 273 -39.29 2.22 -5.21
N LEU A 274 -39.45 2.19 -3.89
CA LEU A 274 -39.36 0.98 -3.09
C LEU A 274 -40.73 0.41 -2.76
N ARG A 275 -40.86 -0.90 -2.84
CA ARG A 275 -41.98 -1.66 -2.30
C ARG A 275 -41.47 -2.57 -1.19
N LEU A 276 -42.01 -2.40 0.02
CA LEU A 276 -41.71 -3.25 1.17
C LEU A 276 -42.76 -4.37 1.22
N ARG A 277 -42.36 -5.60 1.02
CA ARG A 277 -43.24 -6.78 1.15
C ARG A 277 -42.98 -7.47 2.48
N PRO A 278 -44.01 -7.83 3.27
CA PRO A 278 -43.83 -8.65 4.46
C PRO A 278 -43.09 -9.96 4.13
N SER A 279 -42.13 -10.31 4.95
CA SER A 279 -41.34 -11.55 4.85
C SER A 279 -41.04 -12.10 6.24
N TYR A 280 -40.22 -13.14 6.33
CA TYR A 280 -39.79 -13.73 7.57
C TYR A 280 -38.29 -13.97 7.58
N PHE A 281 -37.62 -13.35 8.56
CA PHE A 281 -36.24 -13.65 8.91
C PHE A 281 -36.16 -13.84 10.43
N PRO A 282 -35.41 -14.84 10.95
CA PRO A 282 -35.36 -15.11 12.39
C PRO A 282 -34.87 -13.93 13.24
N PHE A 283 -33.98 -13.12 12.67
CA PHE A 283 -33.27 -12.02 13.32
C PHE A 283 -33.99 -10.66 13.21
N THR A 284 -35.11 -10.57 12.48
CA THR A 284 -35.91 -9.34 12.36
C THR A 284 -37.40 -9.59 12.56
N GLU A 285 -38.11 -8.59 13.17
CA GLU A 285 -39.54 -8.58 13.35
C GLU A 285 -40.06 -7.14 13.55
N PRO A 286 -40.86 -6.57 12.60
CA PRO A 286 -41.26 -7.18 11.33
C PRO A 286 -40.08 -7.31 10.33
N SER A 287 -40.14 -8.36 9.53
CA SER A 287 -39.21 -8.57 8.41
C SER A 287 -39.86 -8.12 7.09
N VAL A 288 -39.08 -7.53 6.22
CA VAL A 288 -39.56 -7.08 4.92
C VAL A 288 -38.50 -7.40 3.83
N GLU A 289 -38.97 -7.87 2.70
CA GLU A 289 -38.21 -7.87 1.45
C GLU A 289 -38.44 -6.54 0.74
N VAL A 290 -37.37 -6.02 0.16
CA VAL A 290 -37.37 -4.72 -0.53
C VAL A 290 -37.28 -4.96 -2.03
N ASP A 291 -38.34 -4.60 -2.72
CA ASP A 291 -38.39 -4.62 -4.17
C ASP A 291 -38.13 -3.21 -4.73
N VAL A 292 -37.47 -3.15 -5.87
CA VAL A 292 -37.28 -1.93 -6.67
C VAL A 292 -37.95 -2.08 -8.02
N GLY A 293 -38.47 -0.98 -8.55
CA GLY A 293 -38.95 -0.94 -9.93
C GLY A 293 -37.78 -1.05 -10.92
N TYR A 294 -37.99 -1.73 -12.02
CA TYR A 294 -37.03 -1.79 -13.11
C TYR A 294 -37.70 -1.92 -14.48
N SER A 295 -37.00 -1.48 -15.52
CA SER A 295 -37.35 -1.70 -16.92
C SER A 295 -36.30 -2.57 -17.64
N ASN A 296 -36.66 -3.09 -18.83
CA ASN A 296 -35.71 -3.76 -19.71
C ASN A 296 -35.42 -2.87 -20.91
N GLU A 297 -34.18 -2.37 -20.97
CA GLU A 297 -33.70 -1.48 -22.03
C GLU A 297 -32.59 -2.15 -22.83
N GLY A 298 -32.82 -2.48 -24.09
CA GLY A 298 -31.81 -3.13 -24.95
C GLY A 298 -31.26 -4.45 -24.41
N GLY A 299 -32.06 -5.21 -23.64
CA GLY A 299 -31.67 -6.49 -23.03
C GLY A 299 -30.96 -6.33 -21.66
N ARG A 300 -30.83 -5.10 -21.11
CA ARG A 300 -30.30 -4.81 -19.79
C ARG A 300 -31.42 -4.45 -18.83
N ARG A 301 -31.32 -4.87 -17.59
CA ARG A 301 -32.20 -4.41 -16.51
C ARG A 301 -31.72 -3.05 -16.01
N VAL A 302 -32.60 -2.07 -16.07
CA VAL A 302 -32.34 -0.71 -15.59
C VAL A 302 -33.23 -0.46 -14.39
N VAL A 303 -32.62 -0.27 -13.23
CA VAL A 303 -33.34 -0.01 -11.96
C VAL A 303 -33.86 1.44 -11.98
N GLY A 304 -35.13 1.63 -11.60
CA GLY A 304 -35.81 2.93 -11.52
C GLY A 304 -37.28 2.81 -11.95
N GLY A 305 -38.02 3.88 -11.68
CA GLY A 305 -39.45 3.97 -11.94
C GLY A 305 -40.31 3.11 -10.99
N HIS A 306 -41.61 3.10 -11.26
CA HIS A 306 -42.58 2.34 -10.48
C HIS A 306 -42.80 0.99 -11.14
N GLY A 307 -42.68 -0.11 -10.42
CA GLY A 307 -42.76 -1.47 -10.98
C GLY A 307 -44.12 -1.86 -11.59
N ASP A 308 -45.19 -1.12 -11.32
CA ASP A 308 -46.50 -1.31 -11.91
C ASP A 308 -46.76 -0.40 -13.12
N ALA A 309 -45.79 0.45 -13.52
CA ALA A 309 -45.90 1.27 -14.71
C ALA A 309 -45.71 0.43 -15.98
N ASP A 310 -46.28 0.89 -17.10
CA ASP A 310 -46.13 0.22 -18.38
C ASP A 310 -44.66 0.00 -18.76
N GLY A 311 -44.32 -1.26 -19.08
CA GLY A 311 -42.95 -1.66 -19.43
C GLY A 311 -42.02 -1.84 -18.22
N HIS A 312 -42.50 -1.71 -16.98
CA HIS A 312 -41.76 -1.93 -15.74
C HIS A 312 -42.18 -3.22 -15.06
N ALA A 313 -41.37 -3.69 -14.13
CA ALA A 313 -41.65 -4.77 -13.21
C ALA A 313 -40.96 -4.54 -11.85
N TRP A 314 -41.37 -5.31 -10.85
CA TRP A 314 -40.73 -5.33 -9.54
C TRP A 314 -39.65 -6.41 -9.50
N MET A 315 -38.53 -6.05 -8.87
CA MET A 315 -37.42 -6.98 -8.61
C MET A 315 -37.04 -6.88 -7.13
N GLU A 316 -37.02 -8.04 -6.46
CA GLU A 316 -36.45 -8.14 -5.13
C GLU A 316 -34.95 -7.82 -5.17
N LEU A 317 -34.50 -6.91 -4.30
CA LEU A 317 -33.12 -6.48 -4.25
C LEU A 317 -32.42 -6.89 -2.96
N LEU A 318 -33.10 -6.76 -1.79
CA LEU A 318 -32.52 -7.01 -0.48
C LEU A 318 -33.56 -7.40 0.57
N GLY A 319 -33.09 -8.04 1.65
CA GLY A 319 -33.86 -8.31 2.85
C GLY A 319 -33.56 -7.31 3.95
N SER A 320 -34.57 -6.97 4.76
CA SER A 320 -34.41 -6.03 5.87
C SER A 320 -35.50 -6.20 6.94
N GLY A 321 -35.42 -5.45 8.00
CA GLY A 321 -36.47 -5.43 9.05
C GLY A 321 -36.02 -4.72 10.31
N MET A 322 -36.94 -4.65 11.28
CA MET A 322 -36.60 -4.23 12.63
C MET A 322 -35.87 -5.37 13.34
N VAL A 323 -34.83 -5.07 14.09
CA VAL A 323 -34.06 -6.09 14.81
C VAL A 323 -34.94 -6.79 15.82
N ASN A 324 -34.94 -8.12 15.82
CA ASN A 324 -35.72 -8.92 16.74
C ASN A 324 -35.26 -8.65 18.20
N PRO A 325 -36.13 -8.41 19.17
CA PRO A 325 -35.77 -8.20 20.57
C PRO A 325 -34.84 -9.26 21.14
N ARG A 326 -35.00 -10.51 20.77
CA ARG A 326 -34.11 -11.61 21.19
C ARG A 326 -32.67 -11.46 20.73
N VAL A 327 -32.43 -10.81 19.57
CA VAL A 327 -31.09 -10.51 19.08
C VAL A 327 -30.46 -9.39 19.91
N ILE A 328 -31.26 -8.39 20.30
CA ILE A 328 -30.84 -7.30 21.20
C ILE A 328 -30.47 -7.88 22.58
N GLU A 329 -31.29 -8.75 23.13
CA GLU A 329 -31.03 -9.49 24.39
C GLU A 329 -29.78 -10.34 24.31
N ALA A 330 -29.60 -11.12 23.20
CA ALA A 330 -28.42 -11.96 22.99
C ALA A 330 -27.12 -11.15 22.93
N ALA A 331 -27.20 -9.91 22.48
CA ALA A 331 -26.07 -8.97 22.49
C ALA A 331 -25.83 -8.28 23.83
N GLY A 332 -26.67 -8.57 24.87
CA GLY A 332 -26.55 -8.01 26.21
C GLY A 332 -27.16 -6.61 26.36
N LEU A 333 -28.00 -6.19 25.43
CA LEU A 333 -28.71 -4.92 25.45
C LEU A 333 -30.16 -5.11 25.93
N ASP A 334 -30.77 -4.04 26.48
CA ASP A 334 -32.15 -4.05 26.93
C ASP A 334 -33.12 -3.74 25.76
N PRO A 335 -33.96 -4.68 25.32
CA PRO A 335 -34.88 -4.49 24.20
C PRO A 335 -36.05 -3.56 24.53
N ASP A 336 -36.31 -3.26 25.82
CA ASP A 336 -37.28 -2.26 26.22
C ASP A 336 -36.73 -0.83 26.10
N GLU A 337 -35.39 -0.68 26.12
CA GLU A 337 -34.70 0.60 25.96
C GLU A 337 -34.26 0.88 24.51
N TYR A 338 -33.84 -0.16 23.82
CA TYR A 338 -33.23 -0.04 22.46
C TYR A 338 -34.03 -0.76 21.40
N GLN A 339 -34.11 -0.12 20.24
CA GLN A 339 -34.66 -0.69 19.03
C GLN A 339 -33.68 -0.52 17.89
N GLY A 340 -33.87 -1.23 16.81
CA GLY A 340 -33.00 -1.06 15.65
C GLY A 340 -33.59 -1.62 14.39
N PHE A 341 -32.92 -1.32 13.28
CA PHE A 341 -33.17 -1.96 12.01
C PHE A 341 -31.88 -2.58 11.47
N ALA A 342 -32.06 -3.62 10.64
CA ALA A 342 -31.00 -4.22 9.88
C ALA A 342 -31.45 -4.47 8.42
N PHE A 343 -30.47 -4.49 7.52
CA PHE A 343 -30.66 -4.85 6.12
C PHE A 343 -29.43 -5.58 5.61
N GLY A 344 -29.60 -6.40 4.54
CA GLY A 344 -28.48 -7.08 3.89
C GLY A 344 -28.72 -7.25 2.42
N CYS A 345 -27.71 -6.92 1.61
CA CYS A 345 -27.74 -7.13 0.17
C CYS A 345 -26.43 -7.67 -0.41
N GLY A 346 -26.52 -8.38 -1.53
CA GLY A 346 -25.37 -8.88 -2.28
C GLY A 346 -24.67 -7.77 -3.05
N ILE A 347 -23.39 -7.52 -2.77
CA ILE A 347 -22.58 -6.52 -3.48
C ILE A 347 -22.40 -6.90 -4.95
N ASP A 348 -22.17 -8.17 -5.22
CA ASP A 348 -22.04 -8.70 -6.58
C ASP A 348 -23.30 -8.41 -7.41
N ARG A 349 -24.49 -8.59 -6.81
CA ARG A 349 -25.78 -8.29 -7.47
C ARG A 349 -25.95 -6.79 -7.74
N LEU A 350 -25.56 -5.95 -6.81
CA LEU A 350 -25.53 -4.49 -7.00
C LEU A 350 -24.63 -4.10 -8.17
N ALA A 351 -23.41 -4.67 -8.21
CA ALA A 351 -22.46 -4.45 -9.31
C ALA A 351 -23.03 -4.91 -10.66
N MET A 352 -23.65 -6.10 -10.70
CA MET A 352 -24.29 -6.62 -11.92
C MET A 352 -25.36 -5.66 -12.45
N LEU A 353 -26.20 -5.13 -11.58
CA LEU A 353 -27.27 -4.21 -11.95
C LEU A 353 -26.74 -2.85 -12.41
N LYS A 354 -25.78 -2.29 -11.67
CA LYS A 354 -25.20 -0.97 -11.97
C LYS A 354 -24.45 -0.97 -13.29
N TYR A 355 -23.63 -2.00 -13.54
CA TYR A 355 -22.76 -2.07 -14.72
C TYR A 355 -23.33 -2.92 -15.87
N GLY A 356 -24.52 -3.50 -15.68
CA GLY A 356 -25.18 -4.29 -16.72
C GLY A 356 -24.50 -5.63 -17.02
N MET A 357 -23.95 -6.27 -16.03
CA MET A 357 -23.31 -7.58 -16.12
C MET A 357 -24.36 -8.69 -15.95
N ASN A 358 -24.31 -9.72 -16.80
CA ASN A 358 -25.33 -10.75 -16.82
C ASN A 358 -24.90 -12.10 -16.20
N ASP A 359 -23.61 -12.27 -15.89
CA ASP A 359 -23.05 -13.52 -15.36
C ASP A 359 -22.18 -13.26 -14.14
N LEU A 360 -22.60 -13.79 -12.99
CA LEU A 360 -21.89 -13.66 -11.71
C LEU A 360 -20.52 -14.34 -11.72
N ARG A 361 -20.37 -15.44 -12.46
CA ARG A 361 -19.13 -16.24 -12.50
C ARG A 361 -17.96 -15.44 -13.05
N ALA A 362 -18.22 -14.52 -13.96
CA ALA A 362 -17.20 -13.65 -14.55
C ALA A 362 -16.42 -12.80 -13.52
N PHE A 363 -17.02 -12.51 -12.36
CA PHE A 363 -16.34 -11.80 -11.27
C PHE A 363 -15.18 -12.60 -10.66
N PHE A 364 -15.20 -13.93 -10.81
CA PHE A 364 -14.26 -14.85 -10.15
C PHE A 364 -13.35 -15.59 -11.15
N ASP A 365 -13.60 -15.50 -12.46
CA ASP A 365 -12.83 -16.20 -13.49
C ASP A 365 -11.43 -15.63 -13.72
N GLY A 366 -11.15 -14.39 -13.31
CA GLY A 366 -9.85 -13.74 -13.48
C GLY A 366 -9.47 -13.45 -14.94
N ASP A 367 -10.45 -13.36 -15.86
CA ASP A 367 -10.20 -13.04 -17.27
C ASP A 367 -9.71 -11.60 -17.43
N ALA A 368 -8.45 -11.43 -17.86
CA ALA A 368 -7.83 -10.11 -18.04
C ALA A 368 -8.58 -9.22 -19.05
N ARG A 369 -9.27 -9.79 -20.03
CA ARG A 369 -10.07 -9.04 -21.01
C ARG A 369 -11.33 -8.48 -20.34
N TRP A 370 -11.96 -9.27 -19.49
CA TRP A 370 -13.12 -8.84 -18.70
C TRP A 370 -12.72 -7.74 -17.72
N LEU A 371 -11.61 -7.92 -16.99
CA LEU A 371 -11.07 -6.90 -16.07
C LEU A 371 -10.67 -5.61 -16.79
N SER A 372 -10.14 -5.69 -18.01
CA SER A 372 -9.84 -4.49 -18.81
C SER A 372 -11.10 -3.77 -19.29
N HIS A 373 -12.23 -4.49 -19.47
CA HIS A 373 -13.48 -3.91 -19.92
C HIS A 373 -14.32 -3.31 -18.79
N TYR A 374 -14.41 -4.01 -17.67
CA TYR A 374 -15.23 -3.61 -16.52
C TYR A 374 -14.44 -3.04 -15.35
N GLY A 375 -13.13 -3.22 -15.33
CA GLY A 375 -12.27 -2.68 -14.26
C GLY A 375 -12.11 -1.16 -14.35
N PHE A 376 -11.87 -0.54 -13.22
CA PHE A 376 -11.73 0.92 -13.09
C PHE A 376 -10.28 1.31 -12.87
N SER A 377 -9.86 2.44 -13.45
CA SER A 377 -8.58 3.04 -13.12
C SER A 377 -8.65 3.67 -11.73
N PRO A 378 -7.66 3.41 -10.85
CA PRO A 378 -7.68 3.96 -9.49
C PRO A 378 -7.74 5.48 -9.41
N PHE A 379 -7.26 6.17 -10.46
CA PHE A 379 -7.19 7.63 -10.49
C PHE A 379 -8.28 8.30 -11.33
N ASP A 380 -9.08 7.53 -12.06
CA ASP A 380 -10.11 8.05 -12.97
C ASP A 380 -11.51 8.08 -12.34
N GLN A 381 -11.68 7.42 -11.18
CA GLN A 381 -12.95 7.39 -10.48
C GLN A 381 -13.12 8.65 -9.61
N PRO A 382 -14.16 9.45 -9.84
CA PRO A 382 -14.51 10.51 -8.91
C PRO A 382 -14.97 9.90 -7.60
N THR A 383 -14.40 10.35 -6.49
CA THR A 383 -14.87 9.97 -5.17
C THR A 383 -16.19 10.69 -4.85
N LEU A 384 -16.98 10.12 -3.94
CA LEU A 384 -18.19 10.76 -3.43
C LEU A 384 -17.90 11.86 -2.41
N SER A 385 -16.71 12.46 -2.45
CA SER A 385 -16.24 13.47 -1.48
C SER A 385 -17.14 14.68 -1.29
N GLY A 386 -18.12 14.87 -2.19
CA GLY A 386 -19.15 15.90 -2.07
C GLY A 386 -20.36 15.52 -1.21
N GLY A 387 -20.43 14.26 -0.75
CA GLY A 387 -21.55 13.72 0.03
C GLY A 387 -22.77 13.33 -0.80
N VAL A 388 -23.64 12.52 -0.22
CA VAL A 388 -24.88 12.04 -0.88
C VAL A 388 -25.80 13.19 -1.29
N GLY A 389 -25.78 14.30 -0.56
CA GLY A 389 -26.57 15.51 -0.86
C GLY A 389 -25.98 16.44 -1.91
N ALA A 390 -24.73 16.25 -2.31
CA ALA A 390 -24.06 17.16 -3.26
C ALA A 390 -24.36 16.86 -4.74
N ARG A 391 -25.09 15.78 -5.01
CA ARG A 391 -25.52 15.36 -6.35
C ARG A 391 -26.91 15.86 -6.74
N ALA A 392 -27.45 16.87 -6.02
CA ALA A 392 -28.74 17.49 -6.33
C ALA A 392 -28.63 18.55 -7.42
#